data_e50f686c5249c8b633d0b8a9617a1ab3
#
_entry.id   e50f686c5249c8b633d0b8a9617a1ab3
#
_cell.length_a   1.000
_cell.length_b   1.000
_cell.length_c   1.000
_cell.angle_alpha   90.00
_cell.angle_beta   90.00
_cell.angle_gamma   90.00
#
_symmetry.space_group_name_H-M   'P 1'
#
loop_
_entity.id
_entity.type
_entity.pdbx_description
1 polymer ?
#
loop_
_entity_poly.entity_id
_entity_poly.type
_entity_poly.pdbx_seq_one_letter_code
_entity_poly.pdbx_strand_id
1 'polypeptide(L)'
;MTKTLAGPAVAALLAAVAMPVAAQTTTLRIQNHNAPESTTGRLIAEFVENVETMSGGDIDVEMFYSASVVKSAETFDAAASGILDCDMTNGSYQTGKNPAFQFVADTMGGYDTPVQFHAWVSHGGGHEMIDDLYNAQGMTLVGNHVGGQESLNSTRPLAGAADLQDFKFRSPPGMESEIFANLGASPIVMDFTEIFTALETGIIDGADASTLANNVGLGIYDIAKHTTYPGFHSMSADHLACRTDVWEAMPEAHRAILTAAEKALALDLMTLTEVENGEALVTKLPELGVTVYDWSTEDRAAFREAAQTAWNDWATRTPETEAIVQSHRDFLQRIGLSE
;
A
#
# COMPACT_ATOMS: atom_id res chain seq x y z
N MET A 1 13.59 -65.92 66.99
CA MET A 1 13.16 -66.16 65.60
C MET A 1 12.04 -65.15 65.28
N THR A 2 12.37 -64.00 64.74
CA THR A 2 11.44 -62.93 64.33
C THR A 2 11.51 -62.82 62.83
N LYS A 3 10.38 -63.13 62.15
CA LYS A 3 10.20 -62.99 60.71
C LYS A 3 9.69 -61.59 60.41
N THR A 4 10.47 -60.80 59.71
CA THR A 4 10.06 -59.53 59.11
C THR A 4 9.39 -59.78 57.77
N LEU A 5 8.14 -59.33 57.63
CA LEU A 5 7.36 -59.31 56.39
C LEU A 5 7.63 -57.97 55.69
N ALA A 6 8.20 -58.03 54.53
CA ALA A 6 8.34 -56.90 53.61
C ALA A 6 7.06 -56.81 52.72
N GLY A 7 6.33 -55.72 52.81
CA GLY A 7 5.18 -55.42 51.97
C GLY A 7 5.66 -54.71 50.67
N PRO A 8 4.98 -54.93 49.53
CA PRO A 8 5.34 -54.29 48.26
C PRO A 8 4.85 -52.84 48.25
N ALA A 9 5.75 -51.89 47.94
CA ALA A 9 5.46 -50.50 47.65
C ALA A 9 4.83 -50.41 46.25
N VAL A 10 3.59 -49.99 46.18
CA VAL A 10 2.90 -49.63 44.91
C VAL A 10 3.27 -48.22 44.53
N ALA A 11 4.10 -48.10 43.50
CA ALA A 11 4.40 -46.81 42.87
C ALA A 11 3.25 -46.40 41.94
N ALA A 12 2.43 -45.45 42.34
CA ALA A 12 1.41 -44.84 41.48
C ALA A 12 2.08 -43.91 40.46
N LEU A 13 2.11 -44.31 39.17
CA LEU A 13 2.47 -43.42 38.05
C LEU A 13 1.30 -42.44 37.83
N LEU A 14 1.49 -41.15 38.16
CA LEU A 14 0.64 -40.08 37.72
C LEU A 14 0.95 -39.78 36.24
N ALA A 15 0.10 -40.31 35.34
CA ALA A 15 0.09 -39.87 33.93
C ALA A 15 -0.51 -38.45 33.90
N ALA A 16 0.29 -37.44 33.72
CA ALA A 16 -0.16 -36.10 33.40
C ALA A 16 -0.81 -36.13 32.00
N VAL A 17 -2.14 -36.11 31.95
CA VAL A 17 -2.88 -35.90 30.71
C VAL A 17 -2.65 -34.44 30.32
N ALA A 18 -1.77 -34.20 29.35
CA ALA A 18 -1.68 -32.90 28.67
C ALA A 18 -3.01 -32.67 27.96
N MET A 19 -3.89 -31.84 28.53
CA MET A 19 -5.04 -31.34 27.80
C MET A 19 -4.53 -30.51 26.62
N PRO A 20 -5.02 -30.74 25.40
CA PRO A 20 -4.74 -29.83 24.29
C PRO A 20 -5.26 -28.45 24.71
N VAL A 21 -4.38 -27.48 24.83
CA VAL A 21 -4.78 -26.08 24.86
C VAL A 21 -5.45 -25.85 23.51
N ALA A 22 -6.74 -25.57 23.51
CA ALA A 22 -7.42 -25.15 22.28
C ALA A 22 -6.62 -23.95 21.75
N ALA A 23 -6.09 -24.07 20.54
CA ALA A 23 -5.42 -22.97 19.89
C ALA A 23 -6.44 -21.81 19.80
N GLN A 24 -6.07 -20.65 20.28
CA GLN A 24 -6.95 -19.50 20.23
C GLN A 24 -6.93 -18.98 18.79
N THR A 25 -8.04 -19.18 18.06
CA THR A 25 -8.18 -18.68 16.70
C THR A 25 -8.14 -17.15 16.74
N THR A 26 -7.26 -16.56 15.94
CA THR A 26 -7.19 -15.11 15.73
C THR A 26 -8.03 -14.77 14.52
N THR A 27 -9.15 -14.07 14.69
CA THR A 27 -9.95 -13.56 13.57
C THR A 27 -9.57 -12.11 13.33
N LEU A 28 -9.29 -11.74 12.06
CA LEU A 28 -8.90 -10.40 11.64
C LEU A 28 -9.85 -9.90 10.55
N ARG A 29 -10.51 -8.79 10.80
CA ARG A 29 -11.31 -8.04 9.82
C ARG A 29 -10.43 -7.00 9.18
N ILE A 30 -10.09 -7.21 7.91
CA ILE A 30 -9.16 -6.36 7.15
C ILE A 30 -9.89 -5.80 5.95
N GLN A 31 -9.83 -4.49 5.70
CA GLN A 31 -10.34 -3.90 4.48
C GLN A 31 -9.20 -3.37 3.60
N ASN A 32 -9.32 -3.63 2.29
CA ASN A 32 -8.54 -2.98 1.26
C ASN A 32 -9.44 -2.26 0.24
N HIS A 33 -8.86 -1.38 -0.58
CA HIS A 33 -9.60 -0.60 -1.56
C HIS A 33 -9.59 -1.22 -2.97
N ASN A 34 -8.77 -2.23 -3.19
CA ASN A 34 -8.64 -2.88 -4.50
C ASN A 34 -9.83 -3.79 -4.81
N ALA A 35 -10.23 -3.86 -6.08
CA ALA A 35 -11.20 -4.82 -6.55
C ALA A 35 -10.60 -6.24 -6.57
N PRO A 36 -11.36 -7.30 -6.24
CA PRO A 36 -10.81 -8.66 -6.13
C PRO A 36 -10.24 -9.20 -7.44
N GLU A 37 -10.70 -8.72 -8.59
CA GLU A 37 -10.23 -9.10 -9.93
C GLU A 37 -9.00 -8.34 -10.40
N SER A 38 -8.64 -7.24 -9.75
CA SER A 38 -7.43 -6.48 -10.08
C SER A 38 -6.15 -7.25 -9.73
N THR A 39 -5.01 -6.87 -10.30
CA THR A 39 -3.71 -7.49 -9.99
C THR A 39 -3.45 -7.54 -8.49
N THR A 40 -3.59 -6.39 -7.82
CA THR A 40 -3.39 -6.28 -6.38
C THR A 40 -4.44 -7.11 -5.61
N GLY A 41 -5.71 -7.07 -6.01
CA GLY A 41 -6.78 -7.82 -5.34
C GLY A 41 -6.58 -9.33 -5.37
N ARG A 42 -6.12 -9.89 -6.51
CA ARG A 42 -5.81 -11.33 -6.62
C ARG A 42 -4.66 -11.74 -5.69
N LEU A 43 -3.60 -10.92 -5.62
CA LEU A 43 -2.47 -11.19 -4.72
C LEU A 43 -2.83 -11.01 -3.24
N ILE A 44 -3.76 -10.11 -2.92
CA ILE A 44 -4.33 -10.02 -1.56
C ILE A 44 -5.12 -11.30 -1.22
N ALA A 45 -5.83 -11.91 -2.17
CA ALA A 45 -6.49 -13.18 -1.93
C ALA A 45 -5.47 -14.31 -1.67
N GLU A 46 -4.35 -14.34 -2.39
CA GLU A 46 -3.24 -15.28 -2.12
C GLU A 46 -2.57 -15.01 -0.77
N PHE A 47 -2.44 -13.75 -0.36
CA PHE A 47 -1.97 -13.38 0.98
C PHE A 47 -2.87 -14.01 2.05
N VAL A 48 -4.19 -13.92 1.93
CA VAL A 48 -5.15 -14.52 2.87
C VAL A 48 -4.96 -16.04 2.92
N GLU A 49 -4.92 -16.72 1.77
CA GLU A 49 -4.70 -18.18 1.68
C GLU A 49 -3.37 -18.59 2.33
N ASN A 50 -2.31 -17.82 2.12
CA ASN A 50 -0.99 -18.05 2.70
C ASN A 50 -1.01 -17.91 4.23
N VAL A 51 -1.65 -16.88 4.77
CA VAL A 51 -1.79 -16.68 6.21
C VAL A 51 -2.55 -17.83 6.86
N GLU A 52 -3.69 -18.21 6.30
CA GLU A 52 -4.50 -19.31 6.81
C GLU A 52 -3.77 -20.66 6.73
N THR A 53 -3.09 -20.91 5.62
CA THR A 53 -2.29 -22.13 5.42
C THR A 53 -1.10 -22.21 6.38
N MET A 54 -0.32 -21.14 6.50
CA MET A 54 0.86 -21.09 7.37
C MET A 54 0.48 -21.21 8.85
N SER A 55 -0.66 -20.66 9.24
CA SER A 55 -1.17 -20.75 10.61
C SER A 55 -1.86 -22.09 10.91
N GLY A 56 -2.07 -22.96 9.90
CA GLY A 56 -2.85 -24.18 10.07
C GLY A 56 -4.32 -23.94 10.40
N GLY A 57 -4.85 -22.75 10.06
CA GLY A 57 -6.21 -22.32 10.38
C GLY A 57 -6.35 -21.64 11.75
N ASP A 58 -5.25 -21.36 12.45
CA ASP A 58 -5.28 -20.62 13.72
C ASP A 58 -5.45 -19.09 13.52
N ILE A 59 -5.24 -18.58 12.29
CA ILE A 59 -5.59 -17.22 11.87
C ILE A 59 -6.69 -17.34 10.80
N ASP A 60 -7.80 -16.63 11.01
CA ASP A 60 -8.93 -16.51 10.10
C ASP A 60 -9.02 -15.05 9.63
N VAL A 61 -8.95 -14.80 8.32
CA VAL A 61 -8.92 -13.46 7.76
C VAL A 61 -10.21 -13.16 7.01
N GLU A 62 -11.04 -12.29 7.58
CA GLU A 62 -12.19 -11.71 6.89
C GLU A 62 -11.73 -10.49 6.07
N MET A 63 -11.45 -10.70 4.76
CA MET A 63 -10.97 -9.65 3.85
C MET A 63 -12.14 -8.96 3.15
N PHE A 64 -12.22 -7.63 3.30
CA PHE A 64 -13.18 -6.77 2.63
C PHE A 64 -12.49 -6.04 1.47
N TYR A 65 -13.03 -6.22 0.26
CA TYR A 65 -12.51 -5.62 -0.98
C TYR A 65 -13.31 -4.38 -1.37
N SER A 66 -12.74 -3.55 -2.27
CA SER A 66 -13.41 -2.39 -2.87
C SER A 66 -13.98 -1.40 -1.85
N ALA A 67 -13.33 -1.27 -0.69
CA ALA A 67 -13.78 -0.40 0.40
C ALA A 67 -15.27 -0.62 0.78
N SER A 68 -15.67 -1.90 0.92
CA SER A 68 -17.08 -2.28 1.08
C SER A 68 -17.67 -2.02 2.48
N VAL A 69 -16.84 -1.75 3.49
CA VAL A 69 -17.28 -1.43 4.86
C VAL A 69 -17.38 0.08 5.06
N VAL A 70 -16.31 0.81 4.73
CA VAL A 70 -16.23 2.28 4.77
C VAL A 70 -15.47 2.77 3.53
N LYS A 71 -15.51 4.07 3.24
CA LYS A 71 -14.69 4.64 2.14
C LYS A 71 -13.21 4.38 2.36
N SER A 72 -12.43 4.32 1.27
CA SER A 72 -10.99 4.03 1.32
C SER A 72 -10.25 4.92 2.31
N ALA A 73 -10.48 6.23 2.27
CA ALA A 73 -9.83 7.18 3.15
C ALA A 73 -10.26 7.10 4.63
N GLU A 74 -11.33 6.34 4.94
CA GLU A 74 -11.86 6.15 6.30
C GLU A 74 -11.42 4.80 6.92
N THR A 75 -10.76 3.93 6.13
CA THR A 75 -10.41 2.56 6.56
C THR A 75 -9.47 2.56 7.77
N PHE A 76 -8.47 3.43 7.77
CA PHE A 76 -7.54 3.58 8.88
C PHE A 76 -8.26 3.96 10.20
N ASP A 77 -9.19 4.90 10.14
CA ASP A 77 -9.98 5.30 11.31
C ASP A 77 -10.95 4.22 11.75
N ALA A 78 -11.52 3.47 10.80
CA ALA A 78 -12.38 2.33 11.09
C ALA A 78 -11.60 1.23 11.83
N ALA A 79 -10.35 0.98 11.45
CA ALA A 79 -9.48 0.05 12.15
C ALA A 79 -9.08 0.61 13.53
N ALA A 80 -8.61 1.84 13.62
CA ALA A 80 -8.22 2.45 14.90
C ALA A 80 -9.36 2.51 15.91
N SER A 81 -10.62 2.67 15.45
CA SER A 81 -11.83 2.69 16.30
C SER A 81 -12.41 1.31 16.61
N GLY A 82 -11.93 0.23 15.98
CA GLY A 82 -12.36 -1.15 16.22
C GLY A 82 -13.57 -1.61 15.39
N ILE A 83 -13.98 -0.86 14.36
CA ILE A 83 -14.94 -1.32 13.36
C ILE A 83 -14.28 -2.42 12.51
N LEU A 84 -13.03 -2.24 12.16
CA LEU A 84 -12.11 -3.22 11.57
C LEU A 84 -11.00 -3.55 12.57
N ASP A 85 -10.18 -4.54 12.28
CA ASP A 85 -9.00 -4.88 13.07
C ASP A 85 -7.73 -4.37 12.41
N CYS A 86 -7.68 -4.35 11.06
CA CYS A 86 -6.56 -3.83 10.29
C CYS A 86 -7.04 -3.02 9.07
N ASP A 87 -6.19 -2.13 8.63
CA ASP A 87 -6.27 -1.35 7.40
C ASP A 87 -5.23 -1.88 6.40
N MET A 88 -5.66 -2.12 5.16
CA MET A 88 -4.80 -2.48 4.04
C MET A 88 -5.06 -1.51 2.87
N THR A 89 -4.83 -0.21 3.12
CA THR A 89 -5.00 0.86 2.13
C THR A 89 -3.77 1.76 2.08
N ASN A 90 -3.92 3.00 1.63
CA ASN A 90 -2.82 3.91 1.42
C ASN A 90 -2.62 4.88 2.58
N GLY A 91 -1.38 5.00 3.06
CA GLY A 91 -1.03 5.91 4.15
C GLY A 91 -1.27 7.38 3.81
N SER A 92 -1.19 7.80 2.54
CA SER A 92 -1.42 9.19 2.14
C SER A 92 -2.84 9.70 2.47
N TYR A 93 -3.80 8.79 2.63
CA TYR A 93 -5.15 9.16 3.07
C TYR A 93 -5.17 9.80 4.47
N GLN A 94 -4.11 9.61 5.25
CA GLN A 94 -3.98 10.13 6.60
C GLN A 94 -3.21 11.47 6.68
N THR A 95 -2.87 12.09 5.54
CA THR A 95 -2.15 13.39 5.48
C THR A 95 -2.87 14.52 6.22
N GLY A 96 -4.19 14.44 6.36
CA GLY A 96 -4.97 15.37 7.19
C GLY A 96 -4.72 15.24 8.70
N LYS A 97 -4.18 14.09 9.18
CA LYS A 97 -3.80 13.89 10.59
C LYS A 97 -2.38 14.39 10.85
N ASN A 98 -1.45 13.98 9.99
CA ASN A 98 -0.06 14.44 10.00
C ASN A 98 0.48 14.45 8.57
N PRO A 99 1.02 15.56 8.05
CA PRO A 99 1.60 15.64 6.71
C PRO A 99 2.70 14.61 6.44
N ALA A 100 3.36 14.07 7.46
CA ALA A 100 4.38 13.03 7.32
C ALA A 100 3.84 11.74 6.69
N PHE A 101 2.53 11.47 6.78
CA PHE A 101 1.90 10.33 6.12
C PHE A 101 2.05 10.35 4.59
N GLN A 102 2.26 11.49 3.97
CA GLN A 102 2.60 11.59 2.56
C GLN A 102 3.86 10.79 2.22
N PHE A 103 4.89 10.96 3.03
CA PHE A 103 6.24 10.44 2.73
C PHE A 103 6.45 8.99 3.17
N VAL A 104 5.52 8.40 3.89
CA VAL A 104 5.54 6.96 4.19
C VAL A 104 4.74 6.14 3.17
N ALA A 105 3.95 6.81 2.34
CA ALA A 105 3.10 6.17 1.35
C ALA A 105 3.50 6.50 -0.08
N ASP A 106 3.76 7.78 -0.40
CA ASP A 106 4.11 8.17 -1.76
C ASP A 106 5.12 9.32 -1.75
N THR A 107 6.31 9.02 -2.24
CA THR A 107 7.45 9.93 -2.33
C THR A 107 7.63 10.46 -3.75
N MET A 108 6.58 11.04 -4.32
CA MET A 108 6.56 11.56 -5.71
C MET A 108 7.88 12.22 -6.12
N GLY A 109 8.45 11.75 -7.24
CA GLY A 109 9.75 12.23 -7.73
C GLY A 109 10.97 11.81 -6.89
N GLY A 110 10.81 10.88 -5.93
CA GLY A 110 11.91 10.35 -5.11
C GLY A 110 12.55 9.11 -5.71
N TYR A 111 11.88 8.00 -5.67
CA TYR A 111 12.39 6.69 -6.12
C TYR A 111 11.98 6.37 -7.55
N ASP A 112 12.83 5.62 -8.26
CA ASP A 112 12.55 5.16 -9.62
C ASP A 112 11.93 3.75 -9.65
N THR A 113 12.10 2.97 -8.58
CA THR A 113 11.61 1.58 -8.49
C THR A 113 11.08 1.22 -7.09
N PRO A 114 10.11 0.28 -6.99
CA PRO A 114 9.63 -0.23 -5.71
C PRO A 114 10.74 -0.78 -4.82
N VAL A 115 11.74 -1.44 -5.40
CA VAL A 115 12.88 -2.00 -4.67
C VAL A 115 13.63 -0.92 -3.91
N GLN A 116 13.78 0.28 -4.46
CA GLN A 116 14.49 1.39 -3.80
C GLN A 116 13.69 1.90 -2.59
N PHE A 117 12.36 2.02 -2.71
CA PHE A 117 11.51 2.37 -1.59
C PHE A 117 11.55 1.30 -0.48
N HIS A 118 11.40 0.03 -0.84
CA HIS A 118 11.50 -1.07 0.13
C HIS A 118 12.89 -1.16 0.78
N ALA A 119 13.95 -0.77 0.07
CA ALA A 119 15.29 -0.70 0.64
C ALA A 119 15.40 0.44 1.68
N TRP A 120 14.74 1.58 1.47
CA TRP A 120 14.62 2.61 2.50
C TRP A 120 13.84 2.11 3.72
N VAL A 121 12.68 1.48 3.52
CA VAL A 121 11.88 0.90 4.61
C VAL A 121 12.71 -0.10 5.41
N SER A 122 13.37 -1.06 4.76
CA SER A 122 14.03 -2.19 5.43
C SER A 122 15.44 -1.88 5.95
N HIS A 123 16.16 -0.92 5.32
CA HIS A 123 17.60 -0.68 5.54
C HIS A 123 17.96 0.80 5.64
N GLY A 124 16.98 1.69 5.49
CA GLY A 124 17.14 3.13 5.58
C GLY A 124 16.61 3.75 6.88
N GLY A 125 16.05 2.94 7.78
CA GLY A 125 15.37 3.41 9.00
C GLY A 125 13.88 3.75 8.77
N GLY A 126 13.36 3.51 7.55
CA GLY A 126 11.99 3.86 7.19
C GLY A 126 10.94 3.12 8.03
N HIS A 127 11.14 1.82 8.30
CA HIS A 127 10.18 1.02 9.07
C HIS A 127 9.92 1.63 10.46
N GLU A 128 10.96 2.00 11.19
CA GLU A 128 10.84 2.60 12.53
C GLU A 128 10.11 3.94 12.47
N MET A 129 10.43 4.79 11.48
CA MET A 129 9.77 6.09 11.32
C MET A 129 8.28 5.95 10.96
N ILE A 130 7.93 4.98 10.11
CA ILE A 130 6.55 4.68 9.75
C ILE A 130 5.81 4.14 10.97
N ASP A 131 6.37 3.17 11.68
CA ASP A 131 5.73 2.56 12.85
C ASP A 131 5.49 3.57 13.96
N ASP A 132 6.46 4.46 14.26
CA ASP A 132 6.28 5.56 15.22
C ASP A 132 5.11 6.48 14.84
N LEU A 133 4.97 6.81 13.55
CA LEU A 133 3.89 7.64 13.04
C LEU A 133 2.52 6.95 13.18
N TYR A 134 2.46 5.63 12.92
CA TYR A 134 1.25 4.82 13.04
C TYR A 134 0.88 4.58 14.51
N ASN A 135 1.87 4.28 15.36
CA ASN A 135 1.67 4.07 16.79
C ASN A 135 1.09 5.30 17.49
N ALA A 136 1.47 6.51 17.03
CA ALA A 136 0.86 7.77 17.52
C ALA A 136 -0.65 7.85 17.21
N GLN A 137 -1.17 7.03 16.30
CA GLN A 137 -2.58 6.92 15.93
C GLN A 137 -3.25 5.64 16.49
N GLY A 138 -2.56 4.85 17.32
CA GLY A 138 -3.06 3.59 17.86
C GLY A 138 -3.03 2.42 16.88
N MET A 139 -2.23 2.52 15.83
CA MET A 139 -2.01 1.49 14.81
C MET A 139 -0.57 1.01 14.84
N THR A 140 -0.33 -0.23 14.46
CA THR A 140 1.01 -0.84 14.32
C THR A 140 1.20 -1.29 12.89
N LEU A 141 2.32 -0.88 12.28
CA LEU A 141 2.68 -1.29 10.92
C LEU A 141 3.10 -2.76 10.89
N VAL A 142 2.46 -3.57 10.04
CA VAL A 142 2.89 -4.94 9.73
C VAL A 142 3.88 -4.94 8.56
N GLY A 143 3.59 -4.17 7.52
CA GLY A 143 4.45 -3.97 6.37
C GLY A 143 3.83 -3.10 5.28
N ASN A 144 4.60 -2.89 4.21
CA ASN A 144 4.20 -2.11 3.04
C ASN A 144 4.38 -2.94 1.77
N HIS A 145 3.52 -2.70 0.78
CA HIS A 145 3.65 -3.27 -0.55
C HIS A 145 3.46 -2.21 -1.64
N VAL A 146 4.25 -2.30 -2.70
CA VAL A 146 4.27 -1.36 -3.83
C VAL A 146 4.25 -2.15 -5.13
N GLY A 147 3.29 -1.88 -6.00
CA GLY A 147 3.18 -2.56 -7.29
C GLY A 147 4.18 -2.05 -8.33
N GLY A 148 4.45 -0.77 -8.35
CA GLY A 148 5.31 -0.13 -9.35
C GLY A 148 4.98 1.34 -9.54
N GLN A 149 5.59 1.95 -10.56
CA GLN A 149 5.24 3.29 -10.99
C GLN A 149 3.79 3.31 -11.53
N GLU A 150 3.03 4.30 -11.11
CA GLU A 150 1.65 4.47 -11.53
C GLU A 150 1.56 5.14 -12.91
N SER A 151 0.52 4.79 -13.67
CA SER A 151 0.25 5.32 -15.00
C SER A 151 -0.90 6.30 -14.94
N LEU A 152 -0.63 7.56 -15.29
CA LEU A 152 -1.65 8.59 -15.38
C LEU A 152 -2.58 8.24 -16.55
N ASN A 153 -3.87 8.07 -16.28
CA ASN A 153 -4.86 7.76 -17.31
C ASN A 153 -5.68 9.01 -17.72
N SER A 154 -6.17 9.04 -18.96
CA SER A 154 -6.85 10.23 -19.48
C SER A 154 -7.86 9.90 -20.58
N THR A 155 -8.95 10.67 -20.65
CA THR A 155 -9.91 10.69 -21.75
C THR A 155 -9.46 11.58 -22.90
N ARG A 156 -8.40 12.38 -22.74
CA ARG A 156 -7.81 13.26 -23.75
C ARG A 156 -6.30 13.00 -23.91
N PRO A 157 -5.66 13.41 -25.01
CA PRO A 157 -4.22 13.26 -25.19
C PRO A 157 -3.43 13.82 -23.99
N LEU A 158 -2.35 13.11 -23.62
CA LEU A 158 -1.48 13.46 -22.48
C LEU A 158 -0.01 13.19 -22.88
N ALA A 159 0.45 13.87 -23.93
CA ALA A 159 1.73 13.62 -24.55
C ALA A 159 2.91 14.30 -23.83
N GLY A 160 2.68 15.27 -22.95
CA GLY A 160 3.70 15.96 -22.20
C GLY A 160 3.11 16.91 -21.13
N ALA A 161 3.96 17.58 -20.39
CA ALA A 161 3.57 18.46 -19.29
C ALA A 161 2.63 19.59 -19.73
N ALA A 162 2.73 20.08 -20.97
CA ALA A 162 1.83 21.11 -21.50
C ALA A 162 0.34 20.67 -21.55
N ASP A 163 0.09 19.37 -21.69
CA ASP A 163 -1.27 18.83 -21.72
C ASP A 163 -1.95 18.79 -20.34
N LEU A 164 -1.21 19.06 -19.28
CA LEU A 164 -1.76 19.23 -17.93
C LEU A 164 -2.54 20.52 -17.75
N GLN A 165 -2.39 21.50 -18.64
CA GLN A 165 -3.13 22.76 -18.52
C GLN A 165 -4.64 22.50 -18.53
N ASP A 166 -5.33 22.98 -17.48
CA ASP A 166 -6.77 22.80 -17.23
C ASP A 166 -7.22 21.33 -17.19
N PHE A 167 -6.30 20.39 -16.94
CA PHE A 167 -6.59 18.97 -16.84
C PHE A 167 -7.28 18.66 -15.52
N LYS A 168 -8.58 18.31 -15.60
CA LYS A 168 -9.35 17.89 -14.44
C LYS A 168 -9.03 16.43 -14.14
N PHE A 169 -8.30 16.20 -13.08
CA PHE A 169 -7.96 14.82 -12.76
C PHE A 169 -8.20 14.50 -11.28
N ARG A 170 -8.49 13.23 -11.03
CA ARG A 170 -8.56 12.72 -9.67
C ARG A 170 -7.16 12.59 -9.09
N SER A 171 -7.01 13.10 -7.91
CA SER A 171 -5.86 12.93 -7.04
C SER A 171 -6.30 12.33 -5.70
N PRO A 172 -5.47 11.48 -5.03
CA PRO A 172 -5.67 11.17 -3.63
C PRO A 172 -5.51 12.43 -2.76
N PRO A 173 -5.93 12.43 -1.49
CA PRO A 173 -5.53 13.46 -0.54
C PRO A 173 -4.01 13.54 -0.44
N GLY A 174 -3.45 14.76 -0.38
CA GLY A 174 -2.02 14.94 -0.15
C GLY A 174 -1.32 15.87 -1.14
N MET A 175 -0.01 15.67 -1.25
CA MET A 175 0.91 16.54 -1.96
C MET A 175 0.71 16.53 -3.49
N GLU A 176 0.21 15.45 -4.04
CA GLU A 176 -0.02 15.31 -5.48
C GLU A 176 -0.86 16.44 -6.06
N SER A 177 -1.98 16.77 -5.38
CA SER A 177 -2.84 17.88 -5.79
C SER A 177 -2.06 19.20 -5.94
N GLU A 178 -1.12 19.48 -5.04
CA GLU A 178 -0.31 20.70 -5.07
C GLU A 178 0.70 20.66 -6.23
N ILE A 179 1.34 19.51 -6.45
CA ILE A 179 2.30 19.33 -7.56
C ILE A 179 1.62 19.56 -8.91
N PHE A 180 0.50 18.89 -9.13
CA PHE A 180 -0.21 19.00 -10.42
C PHE A 180 -0.89 20.36 -10.61
N ALA A 181 -1.38 21.02 -9.54
CA ALA A 181 -1.88 22.39 -9.62
C ALA A 181 -0.78 23.37 -10.03
N ASN A 182 0.44 23.20 -9.52
CA ASN A 182 1.61 24.01 -9.91
C ASN A 182 2.02 23.78 -11.37
N LEU A 183 1.67 22.64 -11.95
CA LEU A 183 1.87 22.32 -13.37
C LEU A 183 0.67 22.75 -14.25
N GLY A 184 -0.32 23.44 -13.70
CA GLY A 184 -1.47 23.99 -14.42
C GLY A 184 -2.70 23.07 -14.49
N ALA A 185 -2.68 21.93 -13.85
CA ALA A 185 -3.84 21.03 -13.78
C ALA A 185 -4.89 21.52 -12.76
N SER A 186 -6.07 20.92 -12.81
CA SER A 186 -7.18 21.16 -11.91
C SER A 186 -7.50 19.87 -11.14
N PRO A 187 -6.75 19.56 -10.07
CA PRO A 187 -6.94 18.33 -9.29
C PRO A 187 -8.26 18.33 -8.52
N ILE A 188 -8.90 17.18 -8.43
CA ILE A 188 -10.12 16.92 -7.68
C ILE A 188 -9.85 15.74 -6.75
N VAL A 189 -9.82 16.00 -5.44
CA VAL A 189 -9.64 14.96 -4.44
C VAL A 189 -10.93 14.15 -4.31
N MET A 190 -10.83 12.84 -4.55
CA MET A 190 -11.96 11.92 -4.38
C MET A 190 -11.48 10.51 -4.01
N ASP A 191 -12.41 9.71 -3.48
CA ASP A 191 -12.14 8.32 -3.12
C ASP A 191 -11.73 7.49 -4.34
N PHE A 192 -10.84 6.51 -4.11
CA PHE A 192 -10.33 5.62 -5.16
C PHE A 192 -11.47 4.87 -5.88
N THR A 193 -12.47 4.42 -5.14
CA THR A 193 -13.61 3.67 -5.69
C THR A 193 -14.56 4.50 -6.54
N GLU A 194 -14.43 5.83 -6.53
CA GLU A 194 -15.26 6.76 -7.31
C GLU A 194 -14.68 7.06 -8.72
N ILE A 195 -13.41 6.66 -9.00
CA ILE A 195 -12.67 7.02 -10.22
C ILE A 195 -13.41 6.60 -11.49
N PHE A 196 -13.83 5.34 -11.59
CA PHE A 196 -14.50 4.81 -12.79
C PHE A 196 -15.75 5.63 -13.13
N THR A 197 -16.62 5.86 -12.16
CA THR A 197 -17.86 6.63 -12.35
C THR A 197 -17.58 8.10 -12.66
N ALA A 198 -16.53 8.69 -12.08
CA ALA A 198 -16.15 10.08 -12.36
C ALA A 198 -15.61 10.26 -13.79
N LEU A 199 -14.86 9.29 -14.32
CA LEU A 199 -14.44 9.24 -15.72
C LEU A 199 -15.63 9.04 -16.64
N GLU A 200 -16.52 8.08 -16.35
CA GLU A 200 -17.70 7.76 -17.16
C GLU A 200 -18.66 8.96 -17.29
N THR A 201 -18.84 9.72 -16.21
CA THR A 201 -19.72 10.89 -16.17
C THR A 201 -19.06 12.19 -16.63
N GLY A 202 -17.74 12.17 -16.90
CA GLY A 202 -16.97 13.34 -17.34
C GLY A 202 -16.75 14.40 -16.24
N ILE A 203 -16.86 14.02 -14.96
CA ILE A 203 -16.49 14.88 -13.83
C ILE A 203 -14.99 15.16 -13.86
N ILE A 204 -14.19 14.16 -14.24
CA ILE A 204 -12.75 14.25 -14.43
C ILE A 204 -12.36 13.86 -15.86
N ASP A 205 -11.24 14.41 -16.34
CA ASP A 205 -10.64 14.07 -17.63
C ASP A 205 -9.69 12.88 -17.51
N GLY A 206 -9.17 12.62 -16.31
CA GLY A 206 -8.25 11.53 -16.01
C GLY A 206 -8.03 11.33 -14.51
N ALA A 207 -7.19 10.36 -14.16
CA ALA A 207 -6.91 10.04 -12.77
C ALA A 207 -5.45 9.55 -12.58
N ASP A 208 -4.88 9.90 -11.44
CA ASP A 208 -3.96 9.05 -10.73
C ASP A 208 -4.76 7.91 -10.09
N ALA A 209 -4.38 6.67 -10.39
CA ALA A 209 -5.12 5.51 -9.91
C ALA A 209 -4.19 4.38 -9.47
N SER A 210 -3.43 3.79 -10.41
CA SER A 210 -2.54 2.66 -10.13
C SER A 210 -1.58 2.38 -11.30
N THR A 211 -0.90 1.24 -11.23
CA THR A 211 -0.05 0.72 -12.31
C THR A 211 -0.87 0.41 -13.57
N LEU A 212 -0.20 0.32 -14.71
CA LEU A 212 -0.84 0.05 -16.00
C LEU A 212 -1.73 -1.20 -15.97
N ALA A 213 -1.20 -2.31 -15.44
CA ALA A 213 -1.92 -3.58 -15.36
C ALA A 213 -3.12 -3.50 -14.42
N ASN A 214 -2.95 -2.89 -13.24
CA ASN A 214 -4.04 -2.75 -12.28
C ASN A 214 -5.18 -1.90 -12.87
N ASN A 215 -4.86 -0.82 -13.59
CA ASN A 215 -5.84 0.02 -14.28
C ASN A 215 -6.62 -0.73 -15.39
N VAL A 216 -6.00 -1.73 -16.06
CA VAL A 216 -6.72 -2.65 -16.94
C VAL A 216 -7.75 -3.47 -16.16
N GLY A 217 -7.36 -4.05 -15.03
CA GLY A 217 -8.24 -4.83 -14.16
C GLY A 217 -9.39 -4.01 -13.56
N LEU A 218 -9.17 -2.72 -13.30
CA LEU A 218 -10.20 -1.78 -12.83
C LEU A 218 -11.15 -1.28 -13.95
N GLY A 219 -10.93 -1.68 -15.20
CA GLY A 219 -11.74 -1.25 -16.34
C GLY A 219 -11.56 0.23 -16.74
N ILE A 220 -10.56 0.92 -16.21
CA ILE A 220 -10.33 2.36 -16.43
C ILE A 220 -10.15 2.64 -17.93
N TYR A 221 -9.45 1.76 -18.64
CA TYR A 221 -9.20 1.91 -20.07
C TYR A 221 -10.40 1.59 -20.99
N ASP A 222 -11.53 1.19 -20.44
CA ASP A 222 -12.79 1.15 -21.20
C ASP A 222 -13.27 2.57 -21.53
N ILE A 223 -12.91 3.55 -20.69
CA ILE A 223 -13.28 4.96 -20.80
C ILE A 223 -12.08 5.84 -21.17
N ALA A 224 -11.01 5.80 -20.39
CA ALA A 224 -9.79 6.58 -20.61
C ALA A 224 -8.93 5.93 -21.71
N LYS A 225 -8.87 6.56 -22.88
CA LYS A 225 -8.17 6.02 -24.08
C LYS A 225 -6.74 6.54 -24.25
N HIS A 226 -6.21 7.21 -23.23
CA HIS A 226 -4.84 7.74 -23.19
C HIS A 226 -4.21 7.41 -21.85
N THR A 227 -2.91 7.08 -21.85
CA THR A 227 -2.17 6.79 -20.60
C THR A 227 -0.69 7.09 -20.76
N THR A 228 -0.01 7.32 -19.64
CA THR A 228 1.46 7.44 -19.61
C THR A 228 2.09 6.10 -19.27
N TYR A 229 3.16 5.71 -20.00
CA TYR A 229 4.01 4.58 -19.64
C TYR A 229 5.40 4.73 -20.27
N PRO A 230 6.50 4.42 -19.56
CA PRO A 230 6.55 4.09 -18.11
C PRO A 230 5.96 5.18 -17.22
N GLY A 231 5.40 4.78 -16.07
CA GLY A 231 4.94 5.70 -15.05
C GLY A 231 6.10 6.54 -14.47
N PHE A 232 5.80 7.71 -13.90
CA PHE A 232 6.85 8.62 -13.42
C PHE A 232 6.41 9.52 -12.26
N HIS A 233 5.10 9.70 -12.06
CA HIS A 233 4.58 10.72 -11.16
C HIS A 233 4.42 10.21 -9.73
N SER A 234 3.91 9.01 -9.57
CA SER A 234 3.59 8.38 -8.30
C SER A 234 4.10 6.94 -8.26
N MET A 235 4.45 6.48 -7.07
CA MET A 235 4.76 5.08 -6.77
C MET A 235 4.21 4.78 -5.38
N SER A 236 2.91 4.64 -5.33
CA SER A 236 2.14 4.54 -4.10
C SER A 236 2.42 3.25 -3.35
N ALA A 237 2.72 3.36 -2.06
CA ALA A 237 2.89 2.25 -1.14
C ALA A 237 1.63 2.07 -0.30
N ASP A 238 0.92 0.99 -0.53
CA ASP A 238 -0.09 0.53 0.40
C ASP A 238 0.57 -0.14 1.61
N HIS A 239 -0.17 -0.26 2.69
CA HIS A 239 0.30 -0.87 3.92
C HIS A 239 -0.68 -1.92 4.44
N LEU A 240 -0.17 -2.84 5.26
CA LEU A 240 -0.96 -3.55 6.24
C LEU A 240 -0.62 -2.98 7.60
N ALA A 241 -1.61 -2.37 8.26
CA ALA A 241 -1.48 -1.85 9.62
C ALA A 241 -2.66 -2.33 10.47
N CYS A 242 -2.39 -2.83 11.67
CA CYS A 242 -3.41 -3.33 12.57
C CYS A 242 -3.51 -2.44 13.82
N ARG A 243 -4.70 -2.39 14.45
CA ARG A 243 -4.86 -1.72 15.73
C ARG A 243 -3.87 -2.30 16.74
N THR A 244 -3.15 -1.43 17.45
CA THR A 244 -2.02 -1.83 18.31
C THR A 244 -2.41 -2.85 19.37
N ASP A 245 -3.56 -2.71 20.01
CA ASP A 245 -4.02 -3.66 21.02
C ASP A 245 -4.36 -5.04 20.44
N VAL A 246 -4.86 -5.11 19.19
CA VAL A 246 -5.09 -6.38 18.47
C VAL A 246 -3.76 -7.02 18.13
N TRP A 247 -2.81 -6.24 17.59
CA TRP A 247 -1.48 -6.72 17.24
C TRP A 247 -0.71 -7.25 18.44
N GLU A 248 -0.70 -6.51 19.56
CA GLU A 248 0.00 -6.91 20.79
C GLU A 248 -0.63 -8.14 21.46
N ALA A 249 -1.96 -8.30 21.35
CA ALA A 249 -2.66 -9.48 21.89
C ALA A 249 -2.42 -10.76 21.11
N MET A 250 -1.95 -10.67 19.85
CA MET A 250 -1.67 -11.85 19.02
C MET A 250 -0.45 -12.62 19.53
N PRO A 251 -0.46 -13.97 19.44
CA PRO A 251 0.74 -14.78 19.64
C PRO A 251 1.88 -14.33 18.72
N GLU A 252 3.12 -14.39 19.21
CA GLU A 252 4.30 -14.02 18.41
C GLU A 252 4.38 -14.78 17.08
N ALA A 253 3.99 -16.06 17.06
CA ALA A 253 3.94 -16.86 15.84
C ALA A 253 2.95 -16.29 14.80
N HIS A 254 1.79 -15.80 15.22
CA HIS A 254 0.79 -15.20 14.33
C HIS A 254 1.30 -13.88 13.73
N ARG A 255 1.93 -13.03 14.56
CA ARG A 255 2.58 -11.81 14.07
C ARG A 255 3.68 -12.10 13.05
N ALA A 256 4.49 -13.13 13.32
CA ALA A 256 5.55 -13.53 12.39
C ALA A 256 4.98 -14.05 11.05
N ILE A 257 3.87 -14.79 11.08
CA ILE A 257 3.17 -15.27 9.87
C ILE A 257 2.66 -14.08 9.05
N LEU A 258 1.95 -13.13 9.67
CA LEU A 258 1.43 -11.94 8.98
C LEU A 258 2.56 -11.11 8.37
N THR A 259 3.64 -10.87 9.11
CA THR A 259 4.81 -10.16 8.60
C THR A 259 5.49 -10.89 7.43
N ALA A 260 5.57 -12.22 7.48
CA ALA A 260 6.16 -13.02 6.40
C ALA A 260 5.26 -13.03 5.15
N ALA A 261 3.95 -13.16 5.33
CA ALA A 261 2.99 -13.11 4.24
C ALA A 261 2.95 -11.74 3.56
N GLU A 262 3.05 -10.65 4.32
CA GLU A 262 3.11 -9.29 3.78
C GLU A 262 4.38 -9.06 2.96
N LYS A 263 5.53 -9.56 3.41
CA LYS A 263 6.77 -9.52 2.62
C LYS A 263 6.68 -10.32 1.33
N ALA A 264 5.99 -11.46 1.35
CA ALA A 264 5.75 -12.25 0.15
C ALA A 264 4.83 -11.48 -0.81
N LEU A 265 3.72 -10.91 -0.31
CA LEU A 265 2.82 -10.06 -1.10
C LEU A 265 3.59 -8.90 -1.76
N ALA A 266 4.45 -8.20 -1.00
CA ALA A 266 5.24 -7.10 -1.54
C ALA A 266 6.17 -7.54 -2.70
N LEU A 267 6.80 -8.70 -2.61
CA LEU A 267 7.64 -9.25 -3.66
C LEU A 267 6.83 -9.69 -4.88
N ASP A 268 5.75 -10.43 -4.64
CA ASP A 268 4.89 -10.96 -5.70
C ASP A 268 4.20 -9.82 -6.45
N LEU A 269 3.77 -8.77 -5.74
CA LEU A 269 3.17 -7.60 -6.35
C LEU A 269 4.15 -6.88 -7.30
N MET A 270 5.39 -6.62 -6.86
CA MET A 270 6.42 -6.01 -7.72
C MET A 270 6.69 -6.85 -8.98
N THR A 271 6.83 -8.16 -8.82
CA THR A 271 7.24 -9.04 -9.91
C THR A 271 6.10 -9.37 -10.88
N LEU A 272 4.89 -9.61 -10.37
CA LEU A 272 3.73 -9.87 -11.22
C LEU A 272 3.29 -8.61 -11.96
N THR A 273 3.32 -7.45 -11.30
CA THR A 273 2.97 -6.17 -11.95
C THR A 273 3.89 -5.88 -13.13
N GLU A 274 5.20 -6.16 -13.02
CA GLU A 274 6.14 -5.97 -14.13
C GLU A 274 5.76 -6.84 -15.34
N VAL A 275 5.41 -8.11 -15.12
CA VAL A 275 4.96 -9.02 -16.19
C VAL A 275 3.64 -8.52 -16.80
N GLU A 276 2.65 -8.24 -15.96
CA GLU A 276 1.31 -7.85 -16.43
C GLU A 276 1.30 -6.46 -17.08
N ASN A 277 2.15 -5.51 -16.63
CA ASN A 277 2.35 -4.22 -17.33
C ASN A 277 2.87 -4.45 -18.75
N GLY A 278 3.84 -5.36 -18.94
CA GLY A 278 4.36 -5.73 -20.25
C GLY A 278 3.27 -6.36 -21.15
N GLU A 279 2.48 -7.27 -20.61
CA GLU A 279 1.37 -7.90 -21.33
C GLU A 279 0.26 -6.89 -21.68
N ALA A 280 -0.07 -5.99 -20.74
CA ALA A 280 -1.02 -4.92 -20.98
C ALA A 280 -0.56 -4.02 -22.12
N LEU A 281 0.70 -3.59 -22.11
CA LEU A 281 1.28 -2.71 -23.13
C LEU A 281 1.23 -3.32 -24.54
N VAL A 282 1.57 -4.61 -24.69
CA VAL A 282 1.69 -5.24 -26.02
C VAL A 282 0.39 -5.87 -26.52
N THR A 283 -0.59 -6.13 -25.64
CA THR A 283 -1.80 -6.87 -25.99
C THR A 283 -3.07 -6.07 -25.64
N LYS A 284 -3.29 -5.78 -24.35
CA LYS A 284 -4.58 -5.26 -23.88
C LYS A 284 -4.86 -3.83 -24.31
N LEU A 285 -3.88 -2.94 -24.18
CA LEU A 285 -4.06 -1.53 -24.55
C LEU A 285 -4.29 -1.33 -26.05
N PRO A 286 -3.56 -2.03 -26.98
CA PRO A 286 -3.90 -2.02 -28.40
C PRO A 286 -5.30 -2.54 -28.71
N GLU A 287 -5.74 -3.64 -28.07
CA GLU A 287 -7.10 -4.20 -28.23
C GLU A 287 -8.18 -3.21 -27.78
N LEU A 288 -7.92 -2.46 -26.70
CA LEU A 288 -8.82 -1.44 -26.16
C LEU A 288 -8.73 -0.09 -26.90
N GLY A 289 -7.81 0.05 -27.87
CA GLY A 289 -7.58 1.30 -28.61
C GLY A 289 -6.98 2.42 -27.77
N VAL A 290 -6.17 2.08 -26.75
CA VAL A 290 -5.52 3.03 -25.88
C VAL A 290 -4.22 3.54 -26.49
N THR A 291 -4.01 4.85 -26.47
CA THR A 291 -2.75 5.50 -26.86
C THR A 291 -1.85 5.67 -25.64
N VAL A 292 -0.62 5.17 -25.76
CA VAL A 292 0.39 5.25 -24.70
C VAL A 292 1.39 6.35 -25.02
N TYR A 293 1.72 7.17 -24.04
CA TYR A 293 2.69 8.26 -24.13
C TYR A 293 3.87 8.00 -23.19
N ASP A 294 5.08 8.06 -23.75
CA ASP A 294 6.31 8.13 -22.97
C ASP A 294 6.75 9.59 -22.93
N TRP A 295 6.63 10.21 -21.75
CA TRP A 295 7.00 11.61 -21.59
C TRP A 295 8.50 11.83 -21.79
N SER A 296 8.85 12.94 -22.40
CA SER A 296 10.24 13.31 -22.63
C SER A 296 11.03 13.43 -21.32
N THR A 297 12.35 13.31 -21.40
CA THR A 297 13.23 13.52 -20.24
C THR A 297 13.04 14.92 -19.65
N GLU A 298 12.78 15.92 -20.50
CA GLU A 298 12.51 17.31 -20.07
C GLU A 298 11.20 17.41 -19.29
N ASP A 299 10.11 16.82 -19.77
CA ASP A 299 8.82 16.82 -19.06
C ASP A 299 8.90 16.10 -17.72
N ARG A 300 9.60 14.94 -17.68
CA ARG A 300 9.83 14.18 -16.43
C ARG A 300 10.69 14.98 -15.44
N ALA A 301 11.69 15.72 -15.93
CA ALA A 301 12.53 16.59 -15.10
C ALA A 301 11.72 17.77 -14.53
N ALA A 302 10.84 18.39 -15.34
CA ALA A 302 9.96 19.45 -14.87
C ALA A 302 8.99 18.96 -13.79
N PHE A 303 8.43 17.75 -13.93
CA PHE A 303 7.62 17.13 -12.88
C PHE A 303 8.42 16.90 -11.59
N ARG A 304 9.64 16.35 -11.72
CA ARG A 304 10.52 16.10 -10.56
C ARG A 304 10.90 17.39 -9.83
N GLU A 305 11.16 18.48 -10.55
CA GLU A 305 11.42 19.79 -9.96
C GLU A 305 10.21 20.33 -9.19
N ALA A 306 9.00 20.21 -9.76
CA ALA A 306 7.77 20.59 -9.08
C ALA A 306 7.53 19.73 -7.81
N ALA A 307 7.80 18.44 -7.87
CA ALA A 307 7.71 17.52 -6.74
C ALA A 307 8.72 17.90 -5.63
N GLN A 308 9.98 18.16 -5.96
CA GLN A 308 11.01 18.56 -4.99
C GLN A 308 10.68 19.92 -4.35
N THR A 309 10.04 20.82 -5.09
CA THR A 309 9.54 22.08 -4.53
C THR A 309 8.45 21.83 -3.50
N ALA A 310 7.50 20.93 -3.77
CA ALA A 310 6.49 20.52 -2.82
C ALA A 310 7.10 19.83 -1.59
N TRP A 311 8.13 18.97 -1.76
CA TRP A 311 8.85 18.37 -0.63
C TRP A 311 9.40 19.41 0.34
N ASN A 312 10.00 20.50 -0.20
CA ASN A 312 10.55 21.58 0.62
C ASN A 312 9.46 22.28 1.44
N ASP A 313 8.31 22.55 0.84
CA ASP A 313 7.17 23.16 1.54
C ASP A 313 6.60 22.24 2.61
N TRP A 314 6.36 20.97 2.25
CA TRP A 314 5.79 19.99 3.17
C TRP A 314 6.71 19.68 4.36
N ALA A 315 8.03 19.65 4.16
CA ALA A 315 9.02 19.45 5.23
C ALA A 315 8.90 20.51 6.35
N THR A 316 8.36 21.70 6.05
CA THR A 316 8.20 22.76 7.06
C THR A 316 6.93 22.62 7.92
N ARG A 317 6.03 21.69 7.60
CA ARG A 317 4.69 21.62 8.19
C ARG A 317 4.68 21.02 9.59
N THR A 318 5.46 19.97 9.85
CA THR A 318 5.63 19.35 11.17
C THR A 318 7.05 18.82 11.36
N PRO A 319 7.54 18.65 12.62
CA PRO A 319 8.84 18.05 12.88
C PRO A 319 8.98 16.62 12.35
N GLU A 320 7.91 15.84 12.36
CA GLU A 320 7.88 14.47 11.83
C GLU A 320 8.05 14.50 10.31
N THR A 321 7.39 15.44 9.62
CA THR A 321 7.54 15.60 8.17
C THR A 321 8.96 16.02 7.80
N GLU A 322 9.56 16.98 8.54
CA GLU A 322 10.96 17.36 8.34
C GLU A 322 11.90 16.16 8.48
N ALA A 323 11.72 15.39 9.56
CA ALA A 323 12.58 14.23 9.85
C ALA A 323 12.48 13.15 8.75
N ILE A 324 11.26 12.83 8.28
CA ILE A 324 11.05 11.77 7.29
C ILE A 324 11.54 12.20 5.90
N VAL A 325 11.32 13.46 5.51
CA VAL A 325 11.86 14.04 4.26
C VAL A 325 13.39 14.01 4.27
N GLN A 326 14.00 14.38 5.41
CA GLN A 326 15.47 14.33 5.54
C GLN A 326 15.97 12.88 5.44
N SER A 327 15.30 11.93 6.07
CA SER A 327 15.65 10.51 5.96
C SER A 327 15.61 10.00 4.52
N HIS A 328 14.60 10.38 3.74
CA HIS A 328 14.54 10.04 2.31
C HIS A 328 15.71 10.66 1.53
N ARG A 329 16.00 11.94 1.76
CA ARG A 329 17.12 12.63 1.08
C ARG A 329 18.46 11.97 1.36
N ASP A 330 18.75 11.69 2.63
CA ASP A 330 19.97 11.02 3.04
C ASP A 330 20.08 9.62 2.42
N PHE A 331 18.96 8.91 2.33
CA PHE A 331 18.94 7.61 1.70
C PHE A 331 19.12 7.68 0.17
N LEU A 332 18.43 8.60 -0.52
CA LEU A 332 18.58 8.82 -1.95
C LEU A 332 20.04 9.18 -2.30
N GLN A 333 20.68 10.05 -1.52
CA GLN A 333 22.11 10.37 -1.67
C GLN A 333 22.98 9.13 -1.44
N ARG A 334 22.72 8.35 -0.39
CA ARG A 334 23.47 7.13 -0.06
C ARG A 334 23.45 6.09 -1.18
N ILE A 335 22.35 5.98 -1.93
CA ILE A 335 22.20 5.04 -3.05
C ILE A 335 22.49 5.67 -4.42
N GLY A 336 22.92 6.95 -4.47
CA GLY A 336 23.36 7.64 -5.68
C GLY A 336 22.22 8.10 -6.61
N LEU A 337 21.02 8.31 -6.10
CA LEU A 337 19.86 8.85 -6.85
C LEU A 337 19.73 10.37 -6.73
N SER A 338 20.45 11.01 -5.83
CA SER A 338 20.57 12.47 -5.70
C SER A 338 22.03 12.87 -5.43
N GLU A 339 22.38 14.14 -5.75
CA GLU A 339 23.70 14.72 -5.48
C GLU A 339 23.89 15.12 -4.00
#